data_094a77efcefbb76a49393ceb711ad78b
#
_entry.id   094a77efcefbb76a49393ceb711ad78b
#
_cell.length_a   1.000
_cell.length_b   1.000
_cell.length_c   1.000
_cell.angle_alpha   90.00
_cell.angle_beta   90.00
_cell.angle_gamma   90.00
#
_symmetry.space_group_name_H-M   'P 1'
#
loop_
_entity.id
_entity.type
_entity.pdbx_description
1 polymer ?
#
loop_
_entity_poly.entity_id
_entity_poly.type
_entity_poly.pdbx_seq_one_letter_code
_entity_poly.pdbx_strand_id
1 'polypeptide(L)'
;MINASELKSIISKGKANFIAETARVFGKVHLGDEVSIWYGAVLRGDADHIHIGNRSNVQDNATIHVDPGFPVNIGESCIIGHGAVVHGATLQNNVLVGIHATILNGAVIGEYSIIGAGTVVTEGAVIPPYSLVLGIPGKVVKTISDAQKE
;
A
#
# COMPACT_ATOMS: atom_id res chain seq x y z
N MET A 1 -7.72 -23.07 9.49
CA MET A 1 -6.71 -22.30 10.25
C MET A 1 -5.36 -22.57 9.61
N ILE A 2 -4.67 -21.51 9.18
CA ILE A 2 -3.31 -21.63 8.61
C ILE A 2 -2.37 -21.94 9.77
N ASN A 3 -1.62 -23.01 9.67
CA ASN A 3 -0.61 -23.35 10.67
C ASN A 3 0.60 -22.43 10.47
N ALA A 4 0.82 -21.48 11.37
CA ALA A 4 1.90 -20.49 11.27
C ALA A 4 3.30 -21.11 11.12
N SER A 5 3.49 -22.36 11.54
CA SER A 5 4.77 -23.08 11.40
C SER A 5 5.06 -23.55 9.95
N GLU A 6 4.05 -23.60 9.08
CA GLU A 6 4.18 -24.03 7.68
C GLU A 6 4.38 -22.87 6.72
N LEU A 7 4.20 -21.65 7.17
CA LEU A 7 4.34 -20.44 6.35
C LEU A 7 5.83 -20.07 6.23
N LYS A 8 6.45 -20.54 5.16
CA LYS A 8 7.79 -20.06 4.78
C LYS A 8 7.68 -18.65 4.25
N SER A 9 8.29 -17.70 4.96
CA SER A 9 8.44 -16.34 4.43
C SER A 9 9.41 -16.36 3.24
N ILE A 10 8.94 -15.89 2.08
CA ILE A 10 9.74 -15.67 0.89
C ILE A 10 9.82 -14.15 0.73
N ILE A 11 10.80 -13.53 1.40
CA ILE A 11 11.02 -12.10 1.34
C ILE A 11 12.19 -11.86 0.39
N SER A 12 11.95 -11.17 -0.73
CA SER A 12 12.99 -10.65 -1.59
C SER A 12 13.10 -9.14 -1.43
N LYS A 13 14.33 -8.64 -1.38
CA LYS A 13 14.63 -7.22 -1.14
C LYS A 13 15.60 -6.71 -2.19
N GLY A 14 15.32 -5.53 -2.71
CA GLY A 14 16.25 -4.73 -3.47
C GLY A 14 17.36 -4.13 -2.61
N LYS A 15 18.07 -3.16 -3.16
CA LYS A 15 19.19 -2.47 -2.51
C LYS A 15 18.71 -1.35 -1.60
N ALA A 16 19.51 -1.01 -0.58
CA ALA A 16 19.34 0.15 0.29
C ALA A 16 17.96 0.24 1.00
N ASN A 17 17.34 -0.90 1.30
CA ASN A 17 16.05 -0.92 2.00
C ASN A 17 16.23 -0.67 3.50
N PHE A 18 15.30 0.09 4.09
CA PHE A 18 15.14 0.25 5.52
C PHE A 18 13.95 -0.53 6.02
N ILE A 19 14.12 -1.39 7.01
CA ILE A 19 13.03 -2.08 7.71
C ILE A 19 13.25 -1.87 9.20
N ALA A 20 12.34 -1.13 9.83
CA ALA A 20 12.39 -0.85 11.27
C ALA A 20 12.32 -2.15 12.08
N GLU A 21 12.98 -2.19 13.24
CA GLU A 21 13.08 -3.39 14.08
C GLU A 21 11.73 -3.94 14.56
N THR A 22 10.73 -3.07 14.73
CA THR A 22 9.38 -3.43 15.15
C THR A 22 8.43 -3.70 13.99
N ALA A 23 8.83 -3.45 12.75
CA ALA A 23 8.06 -3.81 11.58
C ALA A 23 7.98 -5.35 11.43
N ARG A 24 6.87 -5.85 10.90
CA ARG A 24 6.69 -7.28 10.63
C ARG A 24 6.43 -7.51 9.15
N VAL A 25 7.35 -8.19 8.50
CA VAL A 25 7.24 -8.56 7.08
C VAL A 25 7.18 -10.08 7.01
N PHE A 26 6.11 -10.61 6.46
CA PHE A 26 5.82 -12.04 6.50
C PHE A 26 5.15 -12.55 5.23
N GLY A 27 5.43 -13.79 4.84
CA GLY A 27 4.86 -14.44 3.66
C GLY A 27 5.59 -14.10 2.37
N LYS A 28 4.86 -14.01 1.26
CA LYS A 28 5.38 -13.71 -0.07
C LYS A 28 5.46 -12.19 -0.25
N VAL A 29 6.60 -11.58 0.06
CA VAL A 29 6.80 -10.13 -0.04
C VAL A 29 8.02 -9.82 -0.90
N HIS A 30 7.82 -8.96 -1.89
CA HIS A 30 8.88 -8.39 -2.72
C HIS A 30 9.00 -6.90 -2.49
N LEU A 31 10.19 -6.43 -2.12
CA LEU A 31 10.52 -5.01 -1.97
C LEU A 31 11.53 -4.62 -3.05
N GLY A 32 11.22 -3.59 -3.80
CA GLY A 32 12.14 -2.96 -4.75
C GLY A 32 13.33 -2.27 -4.06
N ASP A 33 14.06 -1.45 -4.79
CA ASP A 33 15.18 -0.68 -4.26
C ASP A 33 14.70 0.52 -3.43
N GLU A 34 15.44 0.87 -2.38
CA GLU A 34 15.22 2.06 -1.54
C GLU A 34 13.82 2.12 -0.89
N VAL A 35 13.20 0.97 -0.66
CA VAL A 35 11.91 0.88 0.06
C VAL A 35 12.16 1.06 1.56
N SER A 36 11.30 1.83 2.23
CA SER A 36 11.36 1.99 3.68
C SER A 36 10.07 1.54 4.36
N ILE A 37 10.22 0.67 5.38
CA ILE A 37 9.14 0.12 6.19
C ILE A 37 9.37 0.55 7.63
N TRP A 38 8.45 1.34 8.17
CA TRP A 38 8.63 2.03 9.44
C TRP A 38 8.07 1.26 10.64
N TYR A 39 8.19 1.86 11.83
CA TYR A 39 7.91 1.17 13.10
C TYR A 39 6.46 0.68 13.21
N GLY A 40 6.31 -0.56 13.64
CA GLY A 40 5.00 -1.18 13.83
C GLY A 40 4.22 -1.49 12.55
N ALA A 41 4.76 -1.19 11.37
CA ALA A 41 4.12 -1.56 10.11
C ALA A 41 4.07 -3.09 9.95
N VAL A 42 2.98 -3.60 9.37
CA VAL A 42 2.76 -5.04 9.15
C VAL A 42 2.49 -5.30 7.68
N LEU A 43 3.35 -6.09 7.05
CA LEU A 43 3.18 -6.60 5.69
C LEU A 43 2.97 -8.11 5.77
N ARG A 44 1.76 -8.57 5.49
CA ARG A 44 1.41 -9.99 5.61
C ARG A 44 0.93 -10.56 4.28
N GLY A 45 1.85 -11.19 3.54
CA GLY A 45 1.61 -11.85 2.23
C GLY A 45 1.41 -13.36 2.39
N ASP A 46 0.49 -13.79 3.25
CA ASP A 46 0.26 -15.19 3.59
C ASP A 46 -0.74 -15.88 2.64
N ALA A 47 -1.73 -15.15 2.13
CA ALA A 47 -2.75 -15.69 1.24
C ALA A 47 -2.43 -15.48 -0.24
N ASP A 48 -1.69 -14.41 -0.56
CA ASP A 48 -1.19 -14.07 -1.91
C ASP A 48 0.12 -13.28 -1.76
N HIS A 49 0.58 -12.57 -2.79
CA HIS A 49 1.83 -11.81 -2.74
C HIS A 49 1.61 -10.31 -2.50
N ILE A 50 2.63 -9.69 -1.92
CA ILE A 50 2.78 -8.24 -1.81
C ILE A 50 4.00 -7.82 -2.62
N HIS A 51 3.81 -6.87 -3.53
CA HIS A 51 4.89 -6.21 -4.27
C HIS A 51 4.90 -4.71 -3.94
N ILE A 52 6.08 -4.18 -3.57
CA ILE A 52 6.29 -2.75 -3.33
C ILE A 52 7.42 -2.28 -4.23
N GLY A 53 7.11 -1.33 -5.11
CA GLY A 53 8.03 -0.73 -6.06
C GLY A 53 9.08 0.18 -5.41
N ASN A 54 10.09 0.54 -6.20
CA ASN A 54 11.26 1.30 -5.76
C ASN A 54 10.87 2.63 -5.07
N ARG A 55 11.65 3.05 -4.09
CA ARG A 55 11.52 4.35 -3.38
C ARG A 55 10.17 4.57 -2.69
N SER A 56 9.39 3.51 -2.50
CA SER A 56 8.11 3.60 -1.79
C SER A 56 8.30 3.51 -0.27
N ASN A 57 7.42 4.19 0.46
CA ASN A 57 7.49 4.35 1.90
C ASN A 57 6.22 3.82 2.57
N VAL A 58 6.37 2.90 3.53
CA VAL A 58 5.28 2.41 4.37
C VAL A 58 5.50 2.91 5.79
N GLN A 59 4.67 3.85 6.21
CA GLN A 59 4.84 4.57 7.47
C GLN A 59 4.36 3.77 8.68
N ASP A 60 4.58 4.35 9.88
CA ASP A 60 4.36 3.67 11.15
C ASP A 60 2.94 3.13 11.28
N ASN A 61 2.85 1.90 11.80
CA ASN A 61 1.59 1.18 12.05
C ASN A 61 0.69 0.95 10.82
N ALA A 62 1.17 1.20 9.60
CA ALA A 62 0.42 0.84 8.39
C ALA A 62 0.32 -0.68 8.25
N THR A 63 -0.80 -1.15 7.69
CA THR A 63 -1.05 -2.58 7.46
C THR A 63 -1.25 -2.85 5.99
N ILE A 64 -0.48 -3.78 5.45
CA ILE A 64 -0.63 -4.28 4.08
C ILE A 64 -0.93 -5.77 4.14
N HIS A 65 -2.08 -6.16 3.59
CA HIS A 65 -2.52 -7.54 3.61
C HIS A 65 -3.21 -7.94 2.31
N VAL A 66 -3.35 -9.24 2.11
CA VAL A 66 -3.85 -9.86 0.89
C VAL A 66 -4.90 -10.92 1.22
N ASP A 67 -5.86 -11.12 0.31
CA ASP A 67 -6.74 -12.28 0.29
C ASP A 67 -6.41 -13.18 -0.91
N PRO A 68 -6.85 -14.44 -0.94
CA PRO A 68 -6.67 -15.31 -2.10
C PRO A 68 -7.25 -14.67 -3.37
N GLY A 69 -6.41 -14.47 -4.39
CA GLY A 69 -6.78 -13.82 -5.65
C GLY A 69 -6.83 -12.29 -5.60
N PHE A 70 -6.49 -11.68 -4.47
CA PHE A 70 -6.35 -10.24 -4.29
C PHE A 70 -4.97 -9.88 -3.78
N PRO A 71 -3.93 -9.92 -4.64
CA PRO A 71 -2.59 -9.48 -4.28
C PRO A 71 -2.55 -7.98 -4.03
N VAL A 72 -1.51 -7.52 -3.34
CA VAL A 72 -1.19 -6.10 -3.27
C VAL A 72 -0.03 -5.78 -4.20
N ASN A 73 -0.26 -4.83 -5.10
CA ASN A 73 0.77 -4.29 -5.99
C ASN A 73 0.87 -2.77 -5.77
N ILE A 74 1.96 -2.33 -5.17
CA ILE A 74 2.27 -0.91 -4.96
C ILE A 74 3.37 -0.53 -5.93
N GLY A 75 3.15 0.51 -6.72
CA GLY A 75 4.08 1.06 -7.68
C GLY A 75 5.29 1.75 -7.02
N GLU A 76 6.03 2.48 -7.82
CA GLU A 76 7.21 3.23 -7.37
C GLU A 76 6.83 4.56 -6.72
N SER A 77 7.67 5.04 -5.80
CA SER A 77 7.54 6.35 -5.16
C SER A 77 6.17 6.60 -4.51
N CYS A 78 5.56 5.53 -4.00
CA CYS A 78 4.31 5.62 -3.26
C CYS A 78 4.55 5.90 -1.78
N ILE A 79 3.62 6.62 -1.15
CA ILE A 79 3.62 6.88 0.29
C ILE A 79 2.37 6.25 0.89
N ILE A 80 2.56 5.31 1.82
CA ILE A 80 1.49 4.73 2.62
C ILE A 80 1.55 5.35 4.01
N GLY A 81 0.62 6.26 4.29
CA GLY A 81 0.60 7.07 5.51
C GLY A 81 0.41 6.26 6.79
N HIS A 82 0.74 6.88 7.93
CA HIS A 82 0.65 6.27 9.26
C HIS A 82 -0.72 5.61 9.50
N GLY A 83 -0.72 4.37 9.95
CA GLY A 83 -1.95 3.63 10.27
C GLY A 83 -2.87 3.33 9.08
N ALA A 84 -2.47 3.62 7.85
CA ALA A 84 -3.27 3.29 6.67
C ALA A 84 -3.34 1.78 6.45
N VAL A 85 -4.43 1.34 5.81
CA VAL A 85 -4.64 -0.07 5.45
C VAL A 85 -4.72 -0.18 3.93
N VAL A 86 -3.88 -1.04 3.34
CA VAL A 86 -3.96 -1.42 1.93
C VAL A 86 -4.21 -2.92 1.87
N HIS A 87 -5.40 -3.30 1.44
CA HIS A 87 -5.86 -4.68 1.45
C HIS A 87 -6.25 -5.12 0.05
N GLY A 88 -5.49 -6.06 -0.54
CA GLY A 88 -5.80 -6.67 -1.83
C GLY A 88 -5.96 -5.69 -3.00
N ALA A 89 -5.18 -4.62 -3.05
CA ALA A 89 -5.37 -3.50 -3.99
C ALA A 89 -4.13 -3.21 -4.85
N THR A 90 -4.33 -2.50 -5.94
CA THR A 90 -3.26 -2.02 -6.84
C THR A 90 -3.15 -0.51 -6.77
N LEU A 91 -1.97 0.00 -6.44
CA LEU A 91 -1.60 1.40 -6.49
C LEU A 91 -0.58 1.58 -7.61
N GLN A 92 -0.87 2.48 -8.55
CA GLN A 92 0.11 2.87 -9.58
C GLN A 92 1.22 3.75 -8.97
N ASN A 93 2.10 4.30 -9.80
CA ASN A 93 3.24 5.07 -9.31
C ASN A 93 2.82 6.41 -8.68
N ASN A 94 3.62 6.91 -7.74
CA ASN A 94 3.46 8.23 -7.13
C ASN A 94 2.10 8.46 -6.42
N VAL A 95 1.52 7.40 -5.87
CA VAL A 95 0.27 7.49 -5.10
C VAL A 95 0.58 7.82 -3.64
N LEU A 96 -0.16 8.78 -3.09
CA LEU A 96 -0.16 9.09 -1.66
C LEU A 96 -1.43 8.55 -1.01
N VAL A 97 -1.28 7.64 -0.07
CA VAL A 97 -2.35 7.15 0.80
C VAL A 97 -2.25 7.87 2.14
N GLY A 98 -3.24 8.69 2.46
CA GLY A 98 -3.25 9.52 3.66
C GLY A 98 -3.35 8.71 4.96
N ILE A 99 -3.07 9.39 6.08
CA ILE A 99 -3.09 8.81 7.42
C ILE A 99 -4.44 8.14 7.68
N HIS A 100 -4.42 6.89 8.18
CA HIS A 100 -5.60 6.08 8.49
C HIS A 100 -6.59 5.89 7.32
N ALA A 101 -6.19 6.12 6.08
CA ALA A 101 -7.02 5.74 4.93
C ALA A 101 -7.05 4.22 4.77
N THR A 102 -8.15 3.70 4.22
CA THR A 102 -8.36 2.27 3.98
C THR A 102 -8.68 2.04 2.52
N ILE A 103 -7.94 1.14 1.88
CA ILE A 103 -8.16 0.73 0.48
C ILE A 103 -8.47 -0.76 0.48
N LEU A 104 -9.61 -1.16 -0.09
CA LEU A 104 -10.14 -2.50 -0.02
C LEU A 104 -9.88 -3.32 -1.30
N ASN A 105 -10.21 -4.62 -1.25
CA ASN A 105 -9.92 -5.63 -2.27
C ASN A 105 -10.32 -5.19 -3.68
N GLY A 106 -9.42 -5.43 -4.62
CA GLY A 106 -9.67 -5.17 -6.04
C GLY A 106 -9.69 -3.70 -6.43
N ALA A 107 -9.50 -2.77 -5.49
CA ALA A 107 -9.40 -1.35 -5.82
C ALA A 107 -8.13 -1.08 -6.64
N VAL A 108 -8.25 -0.18 -7.61
CA VAL A 108 -7.14 0.28 -8.46
C VAL A 108 -7.02 1.80 -8.32
N ILE A 109 -5.87 2.27 -7.88
CA ILE A 109 -5.58 3.69 -7.70
C ILE A 109 -4.64 4.16 -8.80
N GLY A 110 -5.11 5.07 -9.64
CA GLY A 110 -4.33 5.65 -10.73
C GLY A 110 -3.16 6.50 -10.23
N GLU A 111 -2.13 6.60 -11.05
CA GLU A 111 -0.89 7.31 -10.71
C GLU A 111 -1.14 8.77 -10.29
N TYR A 112 -0.23 9.30 -9.47
CA TYR A 112 -0.29 10.67 -8.93
C TYR A 112 -1.58 11.00 -8.17
N SER A 113 -2.35 10.00 -7.73
CA SER A 113 -3.55 10.23 -6.94
C SER A 113 -3.25 10.37 -5.46
N ILE A 114 -4.08 11.15 -4.78
CA ILE A 114 -4.02 11.36 -3.34
C ILE A 114 -5.32 10.80 -2.74
N ILE A 115 -5.19 9.80 -1.89
CA ILE A 115 -6.27 9.33 -1.03
C ILE A 115 -6.15 10.07 0.30
N GLY A 116 -7.10 10.95 0.61
CA GLY A 116 -7.05 11.79 1.80
C GLY A 116 -7.11 10.98 3.10
N ALA A 117 -6.68 11.60 4.19
CA ALA A 117 -6.67 10.97 5.51
C ALA A 117 -8.07 10.47 5.91
N GLY A 118 -8.15 9.25 6.48
CA GLY A 118 -9.40 8.63 6.92
C GLY A 118 -10.36 8.23 5.80
N THR A 119 -9.98 8.37 4.54
CA THR A 119 -10.82 7.97 3.39
C THR A 119 -10.93 6.45 3.29
N VAL A 120 -12.12 5.95 2.95
CA VAL A 120 -12.33 4.51 2.65
C VAL A 120 -12.63 4.33 1.16
N VAL A 121 -11.66 3.78 0.43
CA VAL A 121 -11.85 3.33 -0.97
C VAL A 121 -12.43 1.93 -0.95
N THR A 122 -13.63 1.79 -1.48
CA THR A 122 -14.40 0.54 -1.45
C THR A 122 -13.85 -0.51 -2.42
N GLU A 123 -14.26 -1.77 -2.21
CA GLU A 123 -13.88 -2.89 -3.06
C GLU A 123 -14.18 -2.63 -4.54
N GLY A 124 -13.23 -3.03 -5.40
CA GLY A 124 -13.36 -2.92 -6.85
C GLY A 124 -13.40 -1.50 -7.39
N ALA A 125 -13.23 -0.47 -6.55
CA ALA A 125 -13.25 0.91 -7.01
C ALA A 125 -12.04 1.19 -7.93
N VAL A 126 -12.30 1.90 -9.05
CA VAL A 126 -11.27 2.36 -9.96
C VAL A 126 -11.15 3.87 -9.86
N ILE A 127 -10.04 4.33 -9.32
CA ILE A 127 -9.73 5.77 -9.18
C ILE A 127 -8.86 6.19 -10.36
N PRO A 128 -9.32 7.16 -11.18
CA PRO A 128 -8.53 7.67 -12.29
C PRO A 128 -7.20 8.30 -11.82
N PRO A 129 -6.17 8.36 -12.67
CA PRO A 129 -4.94 9.10 -12.36
C PRO A 129 -5.22 10.57 -11.98
N TYR A 130 -4.30 11.16 -11.20
CA TYR A 130 -4.36 12.57 -10.78
C TYR A 130 -5.61 12.93 -9.99
N SER A 131 -6.16 12.02 -9.21
CA SER A 131 -7.38 12.25 -8.44
C SER A 131 -7.09 12.58 -6.98
N LEU A 132 -7.81 13.56 -6.41
CA LEU A 132 -7.96 13.70 -4.97
C LEU A 132 -9.25 12.99 -4.55
N VAL A 133 -9.12 12.01 -3.66
CA VAL A 133 -10.23 11.18 -3.15
C VAL A 133 -10.44 11.47 -1.68
N LEU A 134 -11.65 11.81 -1.26
CA LEU A 134 -12.00 12.10 0.12
C LEU A 134 -13.29 11.39 0.52
N GLY A 135 -13.43 11.11 1.81
CA GLY A 135 -14.67 10.69 2.46
C GLY A 135 -14.86 9.18 2.64
N ILE A 136 -16.01 8.83 3.21
CA ILE A 136 -16.48 7.45 3.45
C ILE A 136 -17.91 7.32 2.92
N PRO A 137 -18.15 6.64 1.78
CA PRO A 137 -17.15 6.08 0.87
C PRO A 137 -16.35 7.17 0.13
N GLY A 138 -15.12 6.85 -0.25
CA GLY A 138 -14.22 7.75 -0.95
C GLY A 138 -14.77 8.17 -2.32
N LYS A 139 -14.75 9.47 -2.58
CA LYS A 139 -15.19 10.07 -3.85
C LYS A 139 -14.09 10.94 -4.44
N VAL A 140 -13.91 10.91 -5.74
CA VAL A 140 -13.06 11.87 -6.44
C VAL A 140 -13.68 13.25 -6.31
N VAL A 141 -12.98 14.16 -5.64
CA VAL A 141 -13.47 15.54 -5.40
C VAL A 141 -12.85 16.57 -6.33
N LYS A 142 -11.66 16.30 -6.85
CA LYS A 142 -11.01 17.13 -7.87
C LYS A 142 -9.87 16.39 -8.55
N THR A 143 -9.41 16.92 -9.67
CA THR A 143 -8.15 16.54 -10.33
C THR A 143 -6.99 17.30 -9.69
N ILE A 144 -5.86 16.64 -9.46
CA ILE A 144 -4.65 17.23 -8.91
C ILE A 144 -3.96 18.07 -9.99
N SER A 145 -3.59 19.32 -9.65
CA SER A 145 -2.85 20.21 -10.54
C SER A 145 -1.35 19.85 -10.59
N ASP A 146 -0.66 20.35 -11.62
CA ASP A 146 0.79 20.13 -11.76
C ASP A 146 1.60 20.65 -10.55
N ALA A 147 1.18 21.74 -9.93
CA ALA A 147 1.80 22.28 -8.71
C ALA A 147 1.63 21.39 -7.47
N GLN A 148 0.83 20.36 -7.50
CA GLN A 148 0.61 19.41 -6.41
C GLN A 148 1.32 18.07 -6.63
N LYS A 149 2.09 17.95 -7.75
CA LYS A 149 2.87 16.75 -8.10
C LYS A 149 4.28 16.79 -7.51
N GLU A 150 4.74 17.94 -7.03
CA GLU A 150 6.03 18.15 -6.35
C GLU A 150 5.88 17.95 -4.83
#